data_bc29b7979b59dfebfbc0a5bbef146193
#
_entry.id   bc29b7979b59dfebfbc0a5bbef146193
#
_cell.length_a   1.000
_cell.length_b   1.000
_cell.length_c   1.000
_cell.angle_alpha   90.00
_cell.angle_beta   90.00
_cell.angle_gamma   90.00
#
_symmetry.space_group_name_H-M   'P 1'
#
loop_
_entity.id
_entity.type
_entity.pdbx_description
1 polymer ?
#
loop_
_entity_poly.entity_id
_entity_poly.type
_entity_poly.pdbx_seq_one_letter_code
_entity_poly.pdbx_strand_id
1 'polypeptide(L)'
;EPKGVVLSHTNLLANIQAISRAAMIGRDDSTLSWMPLSHDMGLIGFHMVPLFNHIDQVLMDTELFVRRPARWLETACRYRTSLLCSPNFGYQHYMQSVSVAAGSLDLSHVRLIFNGAEPVSASVCREFAQRLEGTGLNASALYPVYGLAEASLAVSFPEPGSGVQSLSVPLEALSMGNVVMPASRPERCVELVCLGHPVEGCELRVCDQNGRTLSDYSLGHVQIRGDNVSGGYYQCPQCDENAFIDGWLDTGDLGFMSGRGLFVSGRCKDVLFVNGQNWYPQDIEQALQQMPGMEAGKVAVGALRSESNAEDLLLVFIQFRRQLDYFVETARRVQAALAEHAGL
;
A
#
# COMPACT_ATOMS: atom_id res chain seq x y z
N GLU A 1 -12.13 -7.87 13.94
CA GLU A 1 -12.10 -7.30 15.28
C GLU A 1 -10.78 -6.58 15.49
N PRO A 2 -10.74 -5.32 16.00
CA PRO A 2 -9.51 -4.58 16.21
C PRO A 2 -8.60 -5.28 17.22
N LYS A 3 -7.30 -5.34 16.93
CA LYS A 3 -6.28 -5.91 17.82
C LYS A 3 -5.36 -4.81 18.32
N GLY A 4 -5.05 -4.82 19.61
CA GLY A 4 -4.08 -3.90 20.18
C GLY A 4 -2.66 -4.45 20.04
N VAL A 5 -1.82 -3.81 19.26
CA VAL A 5 -0.40 -4.19 19.11
C VAL A 5 0.41 -3.63 20.28
N VAL A 6 1.18 -4.47 20.95
CA VAL A 6 2.02 -4.05 22.09
C VAL A 6 3.41 -3.67 21.59
N LEU A 7 3.75 -2.40 21.65
CA LEU A 7 5.06 -1.89 21.25
C LEU A 7 5.87 -1.42 22.47
N SER A 8 7.11 -1.86 22.56
CA SER A 8 8.06 -1.33 23.51
C SER A 8 8.76 -0.07 22.98
N HIS A 9 9.38 0.71 23.87
CA HIS A 9 10.25 1.81 23.44
C HIS A 9 11.41 1.31 22.56
N THR A 10 11.91 0.11 22.81
CA THR A 10 12.97 -0.50 21.98
C THR A 10 12.48 -0.72 20.56
N ASN A 11 11.28 -1.28 20.38
CA ASN A 11 10.71 -1.49 19.05
C ASN A 11 10.59 -0.16 18.28
N LEU A 12 10.03 0.85 18.95
CA LEU A 12 9.85 2.18 18.35
C LEU A 12 11.18 2.82 17.95
N LEU A 13 12.18 2.82 18.86
CA LEU A 13 13.48 3.43 18.58
C LEU A 13 14.23 2.67 17.47
N ALA A 14 14.21 1.35 17.47
CA ALA A 14 14.80 0.54 16.41
C ALA A 14 14.20 0.89 15.05
N ASN A 15 12.87 0.97 14.96
CA ASN A 15 12.18 1.27 13.71
C ASN A 15 12.40 2.72 13.25
N ILE A 16 12.35 3.70 14.18
CA ILE A 16 12.64 5.11 13.87
C ILE A 16 14.05 5.28 13.30
N GLN A 17 15.05 4.62 13.89
CA GLN A 17 16.44 4.66 13.38
C GLN A 17 16.54 4.00 12.01
N ALA A 18 15.90 2.86 11.82
CA ALA A 18 15.86 2.15 10.55
C ALA A 18 15.22 2.99 9.43
N ILE A 19 14.08 3.63 9.70
CA ILE A 19 13.42 4.56 8.79
C ILE A 19 14.35 5.72 8.43
N SER A 20 14.98 6.33 9.45
CA SER A 20 15.86 7.48 9.26
C SER A 20 17.04 7.15 8.34
N ARG A 21 17.63 5.96 8.50
CA ARG A 21 18.74 5.50 7.66
C ARG A 21 18.27 5.13 6.25
N ALA A 22 17.21 4.32 6.14
CA ALA A 22 16.72 3.85 4.85
C ALA A 22 16.22 5.00 3.96
N ALA A 23 15.55 6.01 4.53
CA ALA A 23 15.12 7.20 3.81
C ALA A 23 16.20 8.30 3.73
N MET A 24 17.39 8.06 4.29
CA MET A 24 18.50 9.01 4.32
C MET A 24 18.08 10.38 4.87
N ILE A 25 17.36 10.38 6.00
CA ILE A 25 16.85 11.62 6.62
C ILE A 25 18.00 12.42 7.18
N GLY A 26 18.13 13.65 6.73
CA GLY A 26 19.16 14.61 7.14
C GLY A 26 18.59 15.82 7.86
N ARG A 27 19.49 16.70 8.37
CA ARG A 27 19.09 17.91 9.12
C ARG A 27 18.36 18.96 8.28
N ASP A 28 18.54 18.92 6.97
CA ASP A 28 17.91 19.85 6.04
C ASP A 28 16.52 19.36 5.57
N ASP A 29 16.12 18.16 6.00
CA ASP A 29 14.79 17.63 5.71
C ASP A 29 13.74 18.28 6.61
N SER A 30 12.52 18.29 6.12
CA SER A 30 11.32 18.65 6.88
C SER A 30 10.14 17.82 6.39
N THR A 31 9.16 17.59 7.26
CA THR A 31 8.05 16.69 6.97
C THR A 31 6.72 17.44 6.86
N LEU A 32 5.83 16.94 6.00
CA LEU A 32 4.43 17.32 5.97
C LEU A 32 3.56 16.07 5.92
N SER A 33 2.63 15.94 6.86
CA SER A 33 1.67 14.85 6.91
C SER A 33 0.26 15.36 7.18
N TRP A 34 -0.71 14.79 6.47
CA TRP A 34 -2.14 14.89 6.75
C TRP A 34 -2.70 13.58 7.34
N MET A 35 -1.84 12.56 7.50
CA MET A 35 -2.23 11.31 8.14
C MET A 35 -2.55 11.54 9.61
N PRO A 36 -3.66 10.96 10.13
CA PRO A 36 -4.03 11.14 11.52
C PRO A 36 -3.00 10.50 12.46
N LEU A 37 -2.80 11.09 13.65
CA LEU A 37 -1.92 10.50 14.66
C LEU A 37 -2.47 9.23 15.32
N SER A 38 -3.69 8.83 15.00
CA SER A 38 -4.24 7.51 15.34
C SER A 38 -3.78 6.40 14.40
N HIS A 39 -3.08 6.75 13.32
CA HIS A 39 -2.49 5.83 12.36
C HIS A 39 -0.97 5.78 12.56
N ASP A 40 -0.36 4.60 12.49
CA ASP A 40 1.08 4.38 12.70
C ASP A 40 1.96 5.24 11.76
N MET A 41 1.61 5.35 10.47
CA MET A 41 2.31 6.22 9.53
C MET A 41 2.30 7.70 10.00
N GLY A 42 1.18 8.20 10.49
CA GLY A 42 1.07 9.56 11.02
C GLY A 42 1.85 9.72 12.32
N LEU A 43 1.64 8.83 13.29
CA LEU A 43 2.24 8.92 14.62
C LEU A 43 3.74 8.63 14.59
N ILE A 44 4.15 7.48 14.04
CA ILE A 44 5.54 7.05 14.09
C ILE A 44 6.33 7.67 12.95
N GLY A 45 5.85 7.53 11.70
CA GLY A 45 6.58 7.99 10.51
C GLY A 45 6.70 9.49 10.39
N PHE A 46 5.64 10.24 10.73
CA PHE A 46 5.57 11.69 10.46
C PHE A 46 5.41 12.56 11.70
N HIS A 47 5.50 11.98 12.92
CA HIS A 47 5.61 12.73 14.15
C HIS A 47 6.82 12.30 14.98
N MET A 48 6.97 10.99 15.29
CA MET A 48 8.12 10.54 16.11
C MET A 48 9.43 10.57 15.34
N VAL A 49 9.45 10.18 14.07
CA VAL A 49 10.67 10.23 13.23
C VAL A 49 11.23 11.65 13.11
N PRO A 50 10.46 12.70 12.75
CA PRO A 50 10.98 14.07 12.73
C PRO A 50 11.42 14.56 14.11
N LEU A 51 10.72 14.23 15.20
CA LEU A 51 11.15 14.56 16.56
C LEU A 51 12.52 13.94 16.89
N PHE A 52 12.71 12.67 16.58
CA PHE A 52 13.97 11.97 16.82
C PHE A 52 15.14 12.57 16.01
N ASN A 53 14.89 12.98 14.77
CA ASN A 53 15.91 13.55 13.90
C ASN A 53 16.12 15.07 14.09
N HIS A 54 15.34 15.71 14.99
CA HIS A 54 15.37 17.15 15.23
C HIS A 54 15.16 17.98 13.95
N ILE A 55 14.21 17.55 13.12
CA ILE A 55 13.81 18.24 11.89
C ILE A 55 12.41 18.84 12.03
N ASP A 56 12.13 19.86 11.23
CA ASP A 56 10.84 20.53 11.22
C ASP A 56 9.72 19.60 10.73
N GLN A 57 8.54 19.74 11.33
CA GLN A 57 7.35 19.00 10.92
C GLN A 57 6.15 19.92 10.77
N VAL A 58 5.37 19.68 9.74
CA VAL A 58 4.07 20.31 9.50
C VAL A 58 3.00 19.24 9.61
N LEU A 59 2.10 19.38 10.59
CA LEU A 59 0.95 18.48 10.75
C LEU A 59 -0.28 19.19 10.19
N MET A 60 -0.92 18.59 9.22
CA MET A 60 -2.15 19.06 8.62
C MET A 60 -3.32 18.23 9.13
N ASP A 61 -4.42 18.88 9.46
CA ASP A 61 -5.65 18.19 9.81
C ASP A 61 -6.17 17.33 8.65
N THR A 62 -6.52 16.06 8.95
CA THR A 62 -7.01 15.11 7.94
C THR A 62 -8.31 15.61 7.29
N GLU A 63 -9.22 16.24 8.07
CA GLU A 63 -10.45 16.79 7.49
C GLU A 63 -10.17 17.96 6.54
N LEU A 64 -9.13 18.75 6.83
CA LEU A 64 -8.70 19.82 5.94
C LEU A 64 -8.25 19.26 4.59
N PHE A 65 -7.44 18.17 4.59
CA PHE A 65 -7.06 17.49 3.36
C PHE A 65 -8.28 16.95 2.60
N VAL A 66 -9.19 16.26 3.29
CA VAL A 66 -10.38 15.68 2.67
C VAL A 66 -11.28 16.75 2.04
N ARG A 67 -11.46 17.90 2.71
CA ARG A 67 -12.30 18.98 2.20
C ARG A 67 -11.61 19.86 1.15
N ARG A 68 -10.29 20.01 1.23
CA ARG A 68 -9.49 20.91 0.38
C ARG A 68 -8.14 20.27 0.04
N PRO A 69 -8.10 19.21 -0.77
CA PRO A 69 -6.89 18.44 -1.04
C PRO A 69 -5.76 19.28 -1.69
N ALA A 70 -6.09 20.37 -2.39
CA ALA A 70 -5.09 21.31 -2.91
C ALA A 70 -4.15 21.85 -1.82
N ARG A 71 -4.66 22.01 -0.57
CA ARG A 71 -3.87 22.53 0.55
C ARG A 71 -2.67 21.67 0.88
N TRP A 72 -2.70 20.39 0.58
CA TRP A 72 -1.55 19.50 0.84
C TRP A 72 -0.30 19.98 0.09
N LEU A 73 -0.34 20.04 -1.23
CA LEU A 73 0.83 20.47 -2.02
C LEU A 73 1.09 21.99 -1.98
N GLU A 74 0.05 22.81 -1.78
CA GLU A 74 0.22 24.24 -1.48
C GLU A 74 1.02 24.45 -0.18
N THR A 75 0.75 23.64 0.84
CA THR A 75 1.48 23.68 2.11
C THR A 75 2.92 23.17 1.94
N ALA A 76 3.10 22.09 1.18
CA ALA A 76 4.43 21.60 0.83
C ALA A 76 5.28 22.68 0.14
N CYS A 77 4.70 23.36 -0.85
CA CYS A 77 5.34 24.47 -1.56
C CYS A 77 5.66 25.64 -0.59
N ARG A 78 4.70 26.04 0.24
CA ARG A 78 4.86 27.18 1.18
C ARG A 78 5.96 26.97 2.20
N TYR A 79 6.03 25.78 2.81
CA TYR A 79 7.00 25.46 3.87
C TYR A 79 8.24 24.77 3.33
N ARG A 80 8.31 24.51 2.01
CA ARG A 80 9.40 23.80 1.32
C ARG A 80 9.73 22.45 1.99
N THR A 81 8.69 21.71 2.37
CA THR A 81 8.85 20.41 3.04
C THR A 81 9.36 19.36 2.06
N SER A 82 10.42 18.63 2.45
CA SER A 82 11.10 17.67 1.58
C SER A 82 10.52 16.25 1.63
N LEU A 83 9.86 15.90 2.74
CA LEU A 83 9.30 14.57 2.99
C LEU A 83 7.79 14.65 3.17
N LEU A 84 7.05 13.98 2.33
CA LEU A 84 5.59 13.93 2.33
C LEU A 84 5.12 12.48 2.48
N CYS A 85 3.83 12.28 2.82
CA CYS A 85 3.19 10.97 2.75
C CYS A 85 1.77 11.06 2.23
N SER A 86 1.37 10.01 1.55
CA SER A 86 -0.01 9.79 1.14
C SER A 86 -0.20 8.36 0.64
N PRO A 87 -1.22 7.63 1.07
CA PRO A 87 -1.65 6.42 0.36
C PRO A 87 -2.24 6.76 -1.02
N ASN A 88 -2.49 5.73 -1.85
CA ASN A 88 -3.02 5.91 -3.21
C ASN A 88 -4.32 6.70 -3.24
N PHE A 89 -5.23 6.44 -2.27
CA PHE A 89 -6.50 7.17 -2.24
C PHE A 89 -6.31 8.67 -2.12
N GLY A 90 -5.28 9.12 -1.41
CA GLY A 90 -4.95 10.53 -1.29
C GLY A 90 -4.47 11.14 -2.61
N TYR A 91 -3.69 10.40 -3.40
CA TYR A 91 -3.32 10.81 -4.76
C TYR A 91 -4.54 10.92 -5.66
N GLN A 92 -5.39 9.89 -5.65
CA GLN A 92 -6.62 9.89 -6.45
C GLN A 92 -7.56 11.03 -6.05
N HIS A 93 -7.75 11.26 -4.73
CA HIS A 93 -8.58 12.34 -4.22
C HIS A 93 -8.04 13.72 -4.63
N TYR A 94 -6.72 13.91 -4.57
CA TYR A 94 -6.07 15.13 -5.07
C TYR A 94 -6.33 15.33 -6.56
N MET A 95 -6.05 14.32 -7.39
CA MET A 95 -6.20 14.39 -8.83
C MET A 95 -7.63 14.66 -9.32
N GLN A 96 -8.62 14.09 -8.62
CA GLN A 96 -10.04 14.29 -8.92
C GLN A 96 -10.55 15.69 -8.56
N SER A 97 -9.96 16.29 -7.53
CA SER A 97 -10.45 17.53 -6.92
C SER A 97 -9.67 18.76 -7.37
N VAL A 98 -8.45 18.59 -7.89
CA VAL A 98 -7.53 19.70 -8.15
C VAL A 98 -7.08 19.72 -9.61
N SER A 99 -7.26 20.89 -10.24
CA SER A 99 -6.60 21.18 -11.52
C SER A 99 -5.35 22.01 -11.25
N VAL A 100 -4.18 21.45 -11.56
CA VAL A 100 -2.91 22.15 -11.37
C VAL A 100 -2.63 23.01 -12.59
N ALA A 101 -2.58 24.34 -12.39
CA ALA A 101 -2.12 25.25 -13.44
C ALA A 101 -0.58 25.19 -13.54
N ALA A 102 -0.05 25.21 -14.75
CA ALA A 102 1.39 25.21 -14.96
C ALA A 102 2.04 26.39 -14.20
N GLY A 103 3.11 26.11 -13.43
CA GLY A 103 3.83 27.11 -12.63
C GLY A 103 3.14 27.59 -11.36
N SER A 104 1.98 27.01 -10.97
CA SER A 104 1.29 27.40 -9.74
C SER A 104 1.93 26.85 -8.46
N LEU A 105 2.73 25.78 -8.56
CA LEU A 105 3.44 25.12 -7.47
C LEU A 105 4.92 24.94 -7.83
N ASP A 106 5.80 25.09 -6.85
CA ASP A 106 7.20 24.66 -6.93
C ASP A 106 7.41 23.51 -5.91
N LEU A 107 7.52 22.28 -6.42
CA LEU A 107 7.74 21.07 -5.67
C LEU A 107 9.15 20.49 -5.90
N SER A 108 10.06 21.26 -6.47
CA SER A 108 11.44 20.83 -6.75
C SER A 108 12.25 20.42 -5.51
N HIS A 109 11.82 20.89 -4.34
CA HIS A 109 12.40 20.57 -3.03
C HIS A 109 11.86 19.27 -2.43
N VAL A 110 10.77 18.70 -2.96
CA VAL A 110 10.20 17.45 -2.47
C VAL A 110 11.10 16.28 -2.88
N ARG A 111 11.67 15.62 -1.87
CA ARG A 111 12.63 14.54 -2.05
C ARG A 111 11.97 13.15 -2.04
N LEU A 112 11.06 12.92 -1.11
CA LEU A 112 10.30 11.67 -1.00
C LEU A 112 8.84 11.93 -0.67
N ILE A 113 7.95 11.17 -1.31
CA ILE A 113 6.54 11.05 -0.95
C ILE A 113 6.26 9.58 -0.62
N PHE A 114 6.21 9.26 0.67
CA PHE A 114 5.99 7.90 1.16
C PHE A 114 4.57 7.45 0.81
N ASN A 115 4.47 6.36 0.06
CA ASN A 115 3.21 5.75 -0.33
C ASN A 115 3.11 4.33 0.25
N GLY A 116 2.17 4.14 1.17
CA GLY A 116 1.95 2.88 1.86
C GLY A 116 0.59 2.87 2.56
N ALA A 117 0.42 2.01 3.56
CA ALA A 117 -0.82 1.77 4.30
C ALA A 117 -1.93 1.05 3.50
N GLU A 118 -1.77 0.91 2.20
CA GLU A 118 -2.61 0.13 1.29
C GLU A 118 -1.75 -0.41 0.13
N PRO A 119 -2.22 -1.38 -0.68
CA PRO A 119 -1.48 -1.86 -1.84
C PRO A 119 -1.15 -0.72 -2.80
N VAL A 120 0.14 -0.51 -3.08
CA VAL A 120 0.60 0.59 -3.91
C VAL A 120 0.29 0.31 -5.38
N SER A 121 -0.39 1.26 -6.04
CA SER A 121 -0.73 1.18 -7.46
C SER A 121 0.26 1.96 -8.33
N ALA A 122 0.97 1.25 -9.20
CA ALA A 122 1.91 1.88 -10.13
C ALA A 122 1.21 2.82 -11.11
N SER A 123 -0.02 2.49 -11.55
CA SER A 123 -0.80 3.34 -12.46
C SER A 123 -1.20 4.66 -11.80
N VAL A 124 -1.66 4.61 -10.54
CA VAL A 124 -2.00 5.83 -9.77
C VAL A 124 -0.76 6.71 -9.55
N CYS A 125 0.37 6.09 -9.23
CA CYS A 125 1.64 6.81 -9.06
C CYS A 125 2.07 7.50 -10.37
N ARG A 126 2.00 6.81 -11.50
CA ARG A 126 2.33 7.40 -12.80
C ARG A 126 1.41 8.56 -13.18
N GLU A 127 0.11 8.38 -12.99
CA GLU A 127 -0.88 9.44 -13.25
C GLU A 127 -0.64 10.67 -12.36
N PHE A 128 -0.35 10.46 -11.08
CA PHE A 128 -0.04 11.54 -10.15
C PHE A 128 1.24 12.30 -10.56
N ALA A 129 2.31 11.59 -10.93
CA ALA A 129 3.54 12.20 -11.41
C ALA A 129 3.29 13.02 -12.70
N GLN A 130 2.55 12.46 -13.64
CA GLN A 130 2.18 13.14 -14.90
C GLN A 130 1.33 14.39 -14.64
N ARG A 131 0.38 14.32 -13.71
CA ARG A 131 -0.50 15.46 -13.35
C ARG A 131 0.28 16.62 -12.74
N LEU A 132 1.40 16.35 -12.11
CA LEU A 132 2.29 17.33 -11.48
C LEU A 132 3.50 17.69 -12.39
N GLU A 133 3.49 17.26 -13.64
CA GLU A 133 4.50 17.66 -14.60
C GLU A 133 4.54 19.21 -14.72
N GLY A 134 5.74 19.79 -14.71
CA GLY A 134 5.92 21.24 -14.71
C GLY A 134 5.91 21.93 -13.35
N THR A 135 5.65 21.18 -12.24
CA THR A 135 5.79 21.72 -10.87
C THR A 135 7.19 21.56 -10.28
N GLY A 136 8.12 20.96 -11.02
CA GLY A 136 9.47 20.64 -10.51
C GLY A 136 9.53 19.35 -9.68
N LEU A 137 8.40 18.68 -9.41
CA LEU A 137 8.40 17.39 -8.74
C LEU A 137 9.13 16.34 -9.59
N ASN A 138 10.14 15.69 -9.01
CA ASN A 138 10.78 14.56 -9.65
C ASN A 138 9.91 13.30 -9.45
N ALA A 139 9.57 12.58 -10.52
CA ALA A 139 8.80 11.34 -10.43
C ALA A 139 9.49 10.27 -9.56
N SER A 140 10.82 10.32 -9.45
CA SER A 140 11.58 9.45 -8.56
C SER A 140 11.41 9.76 -7.06
N ALA A 141 10.72 10.86 -6.72
CA ALA A 141 10.34 11.18 -5.35
C ALA A 141 9.18 10.29 -4.84
N LEU A 142 8.42 9.64 -5.73
CA LEU A 142 7.37 8.69 -5.31
C LEU A 142 8.03 7.44 -4.72
N TYR A 143 7.74 7.19 -3.44
CA TYR A 143 8.48 6.26 -2.60
C TYR A 143 7.53 5.21 -2.02
N PRO A 144 7.34 4.06 -2.72
CA PRO A 144 6.46 2.99 -2.27
C PRO A 144 7.09 2.26 -1.09
N VAL A 145 6.36 2.16 0.03
CA VAL A 145 6.86 1.56 1.27
C VAL A 145 5.93 0.46 1.76
N TYR A 146 6.49 -0.51 2.47
CA TYR A 146 5.72 -1.57 3.12
C TYR A 146 5.99 -1.56 4.62
N GLY A 147 4.88 -1.73 5.36
CA GLY A 147 4.92 -1.81 6.80
C GLY A 147 3.57 -2.15 7.41
N LEU A 148 3.57 -2.41 8.69
CA LEU A 148 2.41 -2.77 9.50
C LEU A 148 2.66 -2.40 10.96
N ALA A 149 1.57 -2.25 11.74
CA ALA A 149 1.65 -1.84 13.13
C ALA A 149 2.45 -2.83 14.00
N GLU A 150 2.41 -4.12 13.67
CA GLU A 150 3.16 -5.18 14.35
C GLU A 150 4.68 -5.05 14.16
N ALA A 151 5.14 -4.33 13.13
CA ALA A 151 6.55 -3.97 12.92
C ALA A 151 6.87 -2.57 13.43
N SER A 152 6.11 -2.02 14.36
CA SER A 152 6.03 -0.60 14.72
C SER A 152 5.49 0.25 13.57
N LEU A 153 6.16 0.26 12.41
CA LEU A 153 5.71 0.86 11.16
C LEU A 153 6.41 0.19 9.96
N ALA A 154 7.70 0.43 9.77
CA ALA A 154 8.42 0.11 8.54
C ALA A 154 8.98 -1.31 8.56
N VAL A 155 8.79 -2.01 7.43
CA VAL A 155 9.38 -3.33 7.15
C VAL A 155 10.36 -3.26 5.99
N SER A 156 9.95 -2.70 4.84
CA SER A 156 10.83 -2.62 3.67
C SER A 156 10.62 -1.33 2.89
N PHE A 157 11.72 -0.79 2.41
CA PHE A 157 11.80 0.44 1.62
C PHE A 157 12.69 0.24 0.39
N PRO A 158 12.36 0.87 -0.76
CA PRO A 158 13.28 0.95 -1.88
C PRO A 158 14.42 1.95 -1.59
N GLU A 159 15.40 2.02 -2.47
CA GLU A 159 16.41 3.08 -2.39
C GLU A 159 15.80 4.45 -2.71
N PRO A 160 16.11 5.51 -1.93
CA PRO A 160 15.67 6.87 -2.24
C PRO A 160 16.06 7.29 -3.65
N GLY A 161 15.12 7.87 -4.38
CA GLY A 161 15.34 8.30 -5.77
C GLY A 161 15.23 7.21 -6.83
N SER A 162 14.95 5.94 -6.47
CA SER A 162 14.73 4.86 -7.43
C SER A 162 13.37 4.97 -8.16
N GLY A 163 12.44 5.75 -7.62
CA GLY A 163 11.09 5.87 -8.12
C GLY A 163 10.26 4.60 -7.96
N VAL A 164 9.09 4.57 -8.60
CA VAL A 164 8.19 3.42 -8.56
C VAL A 164 8.61 2.39 -9.59
N GLN A 165 9.15 1.28 -9.13
CA GLN A 165 9.46 0.12 -9.95
C GLN A 165 8.33 -0.91 -9.84
N SER A 166 7.94 -1.53 -10.94
CA SER A 166 6.88 -2.52 -10.95
C SER A 166 7.23 -3.73 -11.81
N LEU A 167 6.47 -4.80 -11.61
CA LEU A 167 6.56 -6.04 -12.35
C LEU A 167 5.15 -6.46 -12.78
N SER A 168 4.95 -6.66 -14.08
CA SER A 168 3.72 -7.24 -14.61
C SER A 168 3.80 -8.75 -14.54
N VAL A 169 2.87 -9.39 -13.83
CA VAL A 169 2.84 -10.83 -13.59
C VAL A 169 1.49 -11.41 -14.04
N PRO A 170 1.47 -12.63 -14.61
CA PRO A 170 0.22 -13.28 -14.94
C PRO A 170 -0.60 -13.54 -13.67
N LEU A 171 -1.90 -13.27 -13.71
CA LEU A 171 -2.78 -13.51 -12.56
C LEU A 171 -2.76 -14.98 -12.11
N GLU A 172 -2.68 -15.91 -13.05
CA GLU A 172 -2.58 -17.35 -12.80
C GLU A 172 -1.32 -17.77 -12.04
N ALA A 173 -0.24 -16.95 -12.10
CA ALA A 173 0.98 -17.19 -11.35
C ALA A 173 0.85 -16.80 -9.87
N LEU A 174 -0.18 -16.04 -9.49
CA LEU A 174 -0.43 -15.58 -8.12
C LEU A 174 -1.16 -16.64 -7.27
N SER A 175 -0.69 -17.87 -7.34
CA SER A 175 -1.10 -18.98 -6.47
C SER A 175 0.07 -19.44 -5.61
N MET A 176 -0.23 -19.79 -4.36
CA MET A 176 0.78 -20.15 -3.37
C MET A 176 1.70 -21.28 -3.86
N GLY A 177 3.01 -21.09 -3.71
CA GLY A 177 4.03 -22.03 -4.16
C GLY A 177 4.39 -21.94 -5.65
N ASN A 178 3.67 -21.14 -6.42
CA ASN A 178 4.03 -20.93 -7.83
C ASN A 178 5.23 -20.01 -7.99
N VAL A 179 5.98 -20.22 -9.07
CA VAL A 179 7.04 -19.31 -9.49
C VAL A 179 6.42 -18.16 -10.28
N VAL A 180 6.60 -16.95 -9.80
CA VAL A 180 6.08 -15.74 -10.39
C VAL A 180 7.08 -15.21 -11.40
N MET A 181 6.85 -15.45 -12.69
CA MET A 181 7.71 -14.94 -13.76
C MET A 181 7.09 -13.69 -14.39
N PRO A 182 7.92 -12.75 -14.87
CA PRO A 182 7.42 -11.61 -15.63
C PRO A 182 6.57 -12.06 -16.82
N ALA A 183 5.46 -11.39 -17.05
CA ALA A 183 4.56 -11.75 -18.14
C ALA A 183 5.22 -11.51 -19.50
N SER A 184 5.14 -12.50 -20.38
CA SER A 184 5.54 -12.38 -21.77
C SER A 184 4.43 -11.77 -22.65
N ARG A 185 3.18 -11.75 -22.15
CA ARG A 185 2.00 -11.22 -22.84
C ARG A 185 1.16 -10.40 -21.88
N PRO A 186 0.57 -9.25 -22.30
CA PRO A 186 -0.17 -8.35 -21.42
C PRO A 186 -1.58 -8.83 -21.03
N GLU A 187 -2.06 -9.94 -21.58
CA GLU A 187 -3.41 -10.46 -21.33
C GLU A 187 -3.49 -11.07 -19.92
N ARG A 188 -4.40 -10.57 -19.10
CA ARG A 188 -4.66 -10.99 -17.70
C ARG A 188 -3.43 -10.90 -16.77
N CYS A 189 -2.83 -9.73 -16.72
CA CYS A 189 -1.71 -9.45 -15.83
C CYS A 189 -2.08 -8.46 -14.74
N VAL A 190 -1.46 -8.64 -13.57
CA VAL A 190 -1.45 -7.67 -12.48
C VAL A 190 -0.10 -7.00 -12.41
N GLU A 191 -0.08 -5.71 -12.18
CA GLU A 191 1.14 -4.94 -11.99
C GLU A 191 1.42 -4.79 -10.49
N LEU A 192 2.44 -5.48 -10.00
CA LEU A 192 2.89 -5.41 -8.61
C LEU A 192 4.04 -4.42 -8.47
N VAL A 193 4.00 -3.60 -7.40
CA VAL A 193 5.03 -2.60 -7.12
C VAL A 193 6.11 -3.20 -6.23
N CYS A 194 7.37 -2.89 -6.55
CA CYS A 194 8.52 -3.22 -5.73
C CYS A 194 8.54 -2.34 -4.47
N LEU A 195 8.57 -2.97 -3.32
CA LEU A 195 8.56 -2.34 -2.00
C LEU A 195 9.96 -2.32 -1.36
N GLY A 196 10.98 -2.63 -2.15
CA GLY A 196 12.38 -2.56 -1.73
C GLY A 196 12.82 -3.68 -0.81
N HIS A 197 13.84 -3.40 -0.02
CA HIS A 197 14.50 -4.36 0.86
C HIS A 197 14.14 -4.09 2.33
N PRO A 198 14.27 -5.10 3.20
CA PRO A 198 14.05 -4.92 4.63
C PRO A 198 14.90 -3.78 5.20
N VAL A 199 14.28 -2.96 6.06
CA VAL A 199 15.00 -1.91 6.76
C VAL A 199 15.98 -2.52 7.79
N GLU A 200 16.99 -1.77 8.19
CA GLU A 200 18.00 -2.25 9.13
C GLU A 200 17.37 -2.80 10.43
N GLY A 201 17.85 -3.96 10.88
CA GLY A 201 17.32 -4.62 12.08
C GLY A 201 16.00 -5.37 11.89
N CYS A 202 15.44 -5.37 10.67
CA CYS A 202 14.29 -6.18 10.29
C CYS A 202 14.75 -7.28 9.34
N GLU A 203 14.51 -8.53 9.69
CA GLU A 203 14.67 -9.67 8.80
C GLU A 203 13.33 -9.99 8.15
N LEU A 204 13.36 -10.37 6.87
CA LEU A 204 12.20 -10.76 6.10
C LEU A 204 12.48 -12.05 5.36
N ARG A 205 11.50 -12.95 5.35
CA ARG A 205 11.51 -14.14 4.52
C ARG A 205 10.16 -14.38 3.88
N VAL A 206 10.15 -15.10 2.78
CA VAL A 206 8.93 -15.65 2.18
C VAL A 206 8.97 -17.16 2.36
N CYS A 207 7.90 -17.76 2.84
CA CYS A 207 7.86 -19.19 3.16
C CYS A 207 6.58 -19.88 2.66
N ASP A 208 6.66 -21.21 2.58
CA ASP A 208 5.51 -22.07 2.34
C ASP A 208 4.64 -22.24 3.59
N GLN A 209 3.54 -22.97 3.48
CA GLN A 209 2.62 -23.29 4.58
C GLN A 209 3.28 -24.06 5.74
N ASN A 210 4.43 -24.68 5.51
CA ASN A 210 5.19 -25.41 6.52
C ASN A 210 6.33 -24.57 7.15
N GLY A 211 6.41 -23.28 6.82
CA GLY A 211 7.43 -22.37 7.30
C GLY A 211 8.81 -22.54 6.65
N ARG A 212 8.92 -23.28 5.53
CA ARG A 212 10.17 -23.42 4.79
C ARG A 212 10.36 -22.21 3.90
N THR A 213 11.53 -21.58 4.00
CA THR A 213 11.88 -20.43 3.17
C THR A 213 11.88 -20.83 1.69
N LEU A 214 11.22 -20.02 0.89
CA LEU A 214 11.13 -20.17 -0.57
C LEU A 214 12.27 -19.40 -1.26
N SER A 215 12.59 -19.81 -2.48
CA SER A 215 13.52 -19.11 -3.36
C SER A 215 12.87 -17.83 -3.92
N ASP A 216 13.70 -16.95 -4.46
CA ASP A 216 13.24 -15.75 -5.18
C ASP A 216 12.20 -16.11 -6.23
N TYR A 217 11.28 -15.17 -6.46
CA TYR A 217 10.14 -15.31 -7.36
C TYR A 217 9.13 -16.41 -7.00
N SER A 218 9.18 -17.00 -5.81
CA SER A 218 8.18 -17.96 -5.34
C SER A 218 7.18 -17.29 -4.40
N LEU A 219 5.89 -17.37 -4.76
CA LEU A 219 4.82 -16.77 -3.96
C LEU A 219 4.59 -17.56 -2.66
N GLY A 220 4.60 -16.87 -1.53
CA GLY A 220 4.39 -17.46 -0.22
C GLY A 220 4.00 -16.43 0.84
N HIS A 221 3.94 -16.89 2.09
CA HIS A 221 3.70 -16.05 3.25
C HIS A 221 4.88 -15.14 3.55
N VAL A 222 4.62 -13.85 3.70
CA VAL A 222 5.63 -12.88 4.15
C VAL A 222 5.75 -12.97 5.66
N GLN A 223 6.94 -13.28 6.14
CA GLN A 223 7.25 -13.35 7.58
C GLN A 223 8.40 -12.42 7.91
N ILE A 224 8.30 -11.79 9.09
CA ILE A 224 9.31 -10.84 9.57
C ILE A 224 9.74 -11.15 11.00
N ARG A 225 10.96 -10.74 11.36
CA ARG A 225 11.44 -10.69 12.74
C ARG A 225 12.45 -9.57 12.90
N GLY A 226 12.63 -9.06 14.11
CA GLY A 226 13.62 -8.02 14.38
C GLY A 226 13.26 -7.20 15.59
N ASP A 227 14.15 -6.26 15.92
CA ASP A 227 13.97 -5.38 17.08
C ASP A 227 12.80 -4.41 16.92
N ASN A 228 12.36 -4.17 15.69
CA ASN A 228 11.20 -3.35 15.37
C ASN A 228 9.86 -4.10 15.51
N VAL A 229 9.89 -5.44 15.62
CA VAL A 229 8.69 -6.28 15.65
C VAL A 229 8.12 -6.35 17.07
N SER A 230 6.80 -6.22 17.19
CA SER A 230 6.04 -6.33 18.44
C SER A 230 6.26 -7.64 19.15
N GLY A 231 6.17 -7.62 20.48
CA GLY A 231 6.18 -8.84 21.29
C GLY A 231 4.83 -9.56 21.33
N GLY A 232 3.76 -9.02 20.69
CA GLY A 232 2.45 -9.65 20.67
C GLY A 232 1.28 -8.66 20.72
N TYR A 233 0.07 -9.21 20.89
CA TYR A 233 -1.17 -8.47 20.96
C TYR A 233 -1.69 -8.32 22.40
N TYR A 234 -2.21 -7.15 22.72
CA TYR A 234 -2.72 -6.84 24.04
C TYR A 234 -3.90 -7.76 24.41
N GLN A 235 -3.73 -8.52 25.48
CA GLN A 235 -4.72 -9.45 26.05
C GLN A 235 -5.33 -10.43 25.02
N CYS A 236 -4.54 -10.86 24.00
CA CYS A 236 -5.00 -11.82 22.99
C CYS A 236 -3.97 -12.95 22.74
N PRO A 237 -3.75 -13.88 23.71
CA PRO A 237 -2.79 -14.98 23.55
C PRO A 237 -3.05 -15.84 22.31
N GLN A 238 -4.31 -16.09 21.96
CA GLN A 238 -4.68 -16.84 20.76
C GLN A 238 -4.26 -16.10 19.47
N CYS A 239 -4.25 -14.76 19.51
CA CYS A 239 -3.75 -13.98 18.35
C CYS A 239 -2.25 -14.18 18.20
N ASP A 240 -1.51 -14.27 19.32
CA ASP A 240 -0.07 -14.45 19.32
C ASP A 240 0.30 -15.84 18.81
N GLU A 241 -0.34 -16.89 19.29
CA GLU A 241 -0.13 -18.28 18.84
C GLU A 241 -0.33 -18.44 17.34
N ASN A 242 -1.27 -17.72 16.76
CA ASN A 242 -1.55 -17.78 15.32
C ASN A 242 -0.62 -16.91 14.46
N ALA A 243 -0.04 -15.85 15.03
CA ALA A 243 0.77 -14.88 14.29
C ALA A 243 2.26 -15.11 14.47
N PHE A 244 2.72 -15.55 15.66
CA PHE A 244 4.14 -15.73 15.96
C PHE A 244 4.51 -17.22 15.95
N ILE A 245 5.27 -17.62 14.94
CA ILE A 245 5.70 -19.02 14.73
C ILE A 245 7.23 -19.06 14.72
N ASP A 246 7.84 -19.79 15.64
CA ASP A 246 9.30 -19.97 15.73
C ASP A 246 10.09 -18.64 15.74
N GLY A 247 9.57 -17.61 16.40
CA GLY A 247 10.18 -16.29 16.49
C GLY A 247 10.00 -15.42 15.25
N TRP A 248 9.18 -15.84 14.30
CA TRP A 248 8.77 -15.05 13.13
C TRP A 248 7.32 -14.62 13.27
N LEU A 249 7.04 -13.37 12.93
CA LEU A 249 5.69 -12.88 12.76
C LEU A 249 5.21 -13.17 11.33
N ASP A 250 4.13 -13.92 11.18
CA ASP A 250 3.40 -14.01 9.92
C ASP A 250 2.56 -12.74 9.75
N THR A 251 2.87 -11.96 8.72
CA THR A 251 2.19 -10.68 8.46
C THR A 251 0.75 -10.87 7.97
N GLY A 252 0.43 -12.07 7.50
CA GLY A 252 -0.81 -12.39 6.81
C GLY A 252 -0.83 -11.94 5.36
N ASP A 253 0.26 -11.35 4.86
CA ASP A 253 0.41 -10.95 3.47
C ASP A 253 1.08 -12.05 2.64
N LEU A 254 0.70 -12.15 1.38
CA LEU A 254 1.34 -12.99 0.38
C LEU A 254 2.25 -12.13 -0.50
N GLY A 255 3.43 -12.66 -0.81
CA GLY A 255 4.40 -11.96 -1.62
C GLY A 255 5.54 -12.86 -2.08
N PHE A 256 6.49 -12.26 -2.76
CA PHE A 256 7.73 -12.93 -3.17
C PHE A 256 8.91 -11.95 -3.11
N MET A 257 10.10 -12.48 -2.94
CA MET A 257 11.35 -11.74 -3.08
C MET A 257 11.89 -11.84 -4.50
N SER A 258 12.61 -10.82 -4.91
CA SER A 258 13.45 -10.82 -6.11
C SER A 258 14.75 -10.06 -5.82
N GLY A 259 15.69 -10.07 -6.75
CA GLY A 259 16.89 -9.23 -6.65
C GLY A 259 16.62 -7.72 -6.53
N ARG A 260 15.38 -7.27 -6.81
CA ARG A 260 14.95 -5.87 -6.65
C ARG A 260 14.32 -5.56 -5.29
N GLY A 261 13.92 -6.59 -4.54
CA GLY A 261 13.25 -6.48 -3.25
C GLY A 261 11.94 -7.23 -3.18
N LEU A 262 11.11 -6.86 -2.21
CA LEU A 262 9.80 -7.44 -1.90
C LEU A 262 8.72 -6.97 -2.87
N PHE A 263 7.87 -7.89 -3.29
CA PHE A 263 6.59 -7.66 -3.96
C PHE A 263 5.49 -8.31 -3.15
N VAL A 264 4.45 -7.55 -2.81
CA VAL A 264 3.27 -8.05 -2.09
C VAL A 264 2.10 -8.14 -3.05
N SER A 265 1.44 -9.29 -3.11
CA SER A 265 0.28 -9.52 -3.97
C SER A 265 -1.04 -9.19 -3.27
N GLY A 266 -1.09 -9.34 -1.96
CA GLY A 266 -2.28 -9.05 -1.15
C GLY A 266 -2.31 -9.88 0.13
N ARG A 267 -3.44 -9.84 0.85
CA ARG A 267 -3.61 -10.61 2.09
C ARG A 267 -4.10 -12.01 1.83
N CYS A 268 -3.54 -12.98 2.54
CA CYS A 268 -3.93 -14.38 2.44
C CYS A 268 -5.43 -14.60 2.71
N LYS A 269 -5.99 -13.87 3.69
CA LYS A 269 -7.40 -13.99 4.07
C LYS A 269 -8.37 -13.32 3.11
N ASP A 270 -7.88 -12.38 2.30
CA ASP A 270 -8.69 -11.60 1.37
C ASP A 270 -8.70 -12.20 -0.04
N VAL A 271 -7.93 -13.27 -0.28
CA VAL A 271 -7.93 -13.99 -1.55
C VAL A 271 -9.32 -14.62 -1.78
N LEU A 272 -9.94 -14.28 -2.90
CA LEU A 272 -11.21 -14.82 -3.36
C LEU A 272 -10.95 -15.97 -4.33
N PHE A 273 -11.62 -17.10 -4.14
CA PHE A 273 -11.51 -18.23 -5.04
C PHE A 273 -12.77 -18.32 -5.91
N VAL A 274 -12.69 -17.82 -7.14
CA VAL A 274 -13.83 -17.75 -8.07
C VAL A 274 -13.43 -18.33 -9.42
N ASN A 275 -14.26 -19.21 -9.99
CA ASN A 275 -14.02 -19.89 -11.27
C ASN A 275 -12.64 -20.59 -11.34
N GLY A 276 -12.22 -21.23 -10.25
CA GLY A 276 -10.96 -21.97 -10.21
C GLY A 276 -9.71 -21.09 -10.13
N GLN A 277 -9.85 -19.78 -9.91
CA GLN A 277 -8.73 -18.81 -9.84
C GLN A 277 -8.75 -18.01 -8.56
N ASN A 278 -7.57 -17.60 -8.11
CA ASN A 278 -7.39 -16.67 -6.99
C ASN A 278 -7.50 -15.23 -7.49
N TRP A 279 -8.36 -14.46 -6.83
CA TRP A 279 -8.57 -13.04 -7.09
C TRP A 279 -8.30 -12.22 -5.85
N TYR A 280 -7.71 -11.06 -6.02
CA TYR A 280 -7.57 -10.09 -4.94
C TYR A 280 -8.63 -9.00 -5.12
N PRO A 281 -9.42 -8.69 -4.06
CA PRO A 281 -10.47 -7.67 -4.12
C PRO A 281 -9.99 -6.35 -4.72
N GLN A 282 -8.80 -5.89 -4.33
CA GLN A 282 -8.23 -4.64 -4.79
C GLN A 282 -7.99 -4.58 -6.32
N ASP A 283 -7.66 -5.70 -6.95
CA ASP A 283 -7.43 -5.75 -8.39
C ASP A 283 -8.74 -5.58 -9.15
N ILE A 284 -9.80 -6.22 -8.65
CA ILE A 284 -11.16 -6.08 -9.19
C ILE A 284 -11.67 -4.65 -8.94
N GLU A 285 -11.50 -4.11 -7.74
CA GLU A 285 -11.88 -2.74 -7.39
C GLU A 285 -11.18 -1.72 -8.30
N GLN A 286 -9.88 -1.89 -8.53
CA GLN A 286 -9.12 -1.02 -9.41
C GLN A 286 -9.61 -1.09 -10.85
N ALA A 287 -9.88 -2.28 -11.38
CA ALA A 287 -10.43 -2.43 -12.72
C ALA A 287 -11.80 -1.76 -12.86
N LEU A 288 -12.68 -1.93 -11.87
CA LEU A 288 -14.00 -1.30 -11.86
C LEU A 288 -13.93 0.22 -11.71
N GLN A 289 -12.99 0.76 -10.94
CA GLN A 289 -12.80 2.20 -10.78
C GLN A 289 -12.34 2.90 -12.07
N GLN A 290 -11.71 2.18 -13.00
CA GLN A 290 -11.34 2.72 -14.32
C GLN A 290 -12.53 2.85 -15.28
N MET A 291 -13.68 2.28 -14.93
CA MET A 291 -14.88 2.38 -15.77
C MET A 291 -15.45 3.80 -15.77
N PRO A 292 -15.90 4.32 -16.94
CA PRO A 292 -16.54 5.63 -17.01
C PRO A 292 -17.73 5.74 -16.06
N GLY A 293 -17.72 6.77 -15.19
CA GLY A 293 -18.82 7.04 -14.26
C GLY A 293 -18.70 6.34 -12.90
N MET A 294 -17.65 5.54 -12.67
CA MET A 294 -17.30 5.04 -11.35
C MET A 294 -16.37 6.04 -10.63
N GLU A 295 -16.60 6.22 -9.35
CA GLU A 295 -15.79 7.11 -8.51
C GLU A 295 -14.82 6.26 -7.67
N ALA A 296 -13.57 6.72 -7.54
CA ALA A 296 -12.60 6.06 -6.67
C ALA A 296 -13.07 6.01 -5.21
N GLY A 297 -12.85 4.87 -4.54
CA GLY A 297 -13.30 4.65 -3.18
C GLY A 297 -14.81 4.45 -3.01
N LYS A 298 -15.55 4.26 -4.11
CA LYS A 298 -17.00 4.01 -4.11
C LYS A 298 -17.38 2.58 -4.48
N VAL A 299 -16.39 1.74 -4.72
CA VAL A 299 -16.54 0.31 -5.03
C VAL A 299 -15.78 -0.46 -3.97
N ALA A 300 -16.41 -1.48 -3.42
CA ALA A 300 -15.79 -2.47 -2.56
C ALA A 300 -16.13 -3.87 -3.04
N VAL A 301 -15.16 -4.76 -3.03
CA VAL A 301 -15.31 -6.15 -3.47
C VAL A 301 -15.10 -7.08 -2.27
N GLY A 302 -15.93 -8.08 -2.18
CA GLY A 302 -15.81 -9.12 -1.16
C GLY A 302 -16.36 -10.45 -1.66
N ALA A 303 -16.28 -11.47 -0.84
CA ALA A 303 -16.85 -12.77 -1.14
C ALA A 303 -17.75 -13.26 -0.01
N LEU A 304 -18.76 -14.00 -0.38
CA LEU A 304 -19.51 -14.84 0.53
C LEU A 304 -19.03 -16.28 0.37
N ARG A 305 -18.30 -16.78 1.38
CA ARG A 305 -17.89 -18.19 1.44
C ARG A 305 -19.10 -19.04 1.79
N SER A 306 -19.39 -20.02 0.94
CA SER A 306 -20.45 -21.01 1.20
C SER A 306 -19.81 -22.28 1.73
N GLU A 307 -20.31 -22.80 2.85
CA GLU A 307 -19.89 -24.10 3.40
C GLU A 307 -20.22 -25.28 2.46
N SER A 308 -21.13 -25.06 1.50
CA SER A 308 -21.59 -26.09 0.58
C SER A 308 -21.03 -26.01 -0.82
N ASN A 309 -20.39 -24.90 -1.20
CA ASN A 309 -19.83 -24.69 -2.54
C ASN A 309 -18.29 -24.58 -2.45
N ALA A 310 -17.62 -25.18 -3.44
CA ALA A 310 -16.16 -25.12 -3.56
C ALA A 310 -15.65 -23.73 -4.00
N GLU A 311 -16.54 -22.81 -4.36
CA GLU A 311 -16.22 -21.49 -4.90
C GLU A 311 -16.90 -20.39 -4.07
N ASP A 312 -16.22 -19.25 -3.98
CA ASP A 312 -16.71 -18.04 -3.33
C ASP A 312 -17.72 -17.32 -4.24
N LEU A 313 -18.80 -16.80 -3.66
CA LEU A 313 -19.71 -15.89 -4.36
C LEU A 313 -19.15 -14.48 -4.31
N LEU A 314 -18.78 -13.94 -5.46
CA LEU A 314 -18.26 -12.57 -5.57
C LEU A 314 -19.38 -11.55 -5.30
N LEU A 315 -19.11 -10.64 -4.38
CA LEU A 315 -20.00 -9.53 -4.03
C LEU A 315 -19.32 -8.20 -4.39
N VAL A 316 -20.01 -7.39 -5.18
CA VAL A 316 -19.52 -6.03 -5.51
C VAL A 316 -20.48 -5.01 -4.91
N PHE A 317 -19.94 -4.20 -4.01
CA PHE A 317 -20.67 -3.10 -3.36
C PHE A 317 -20.33 -1.79 -4.06
N ILE A 318 -21.38 -1.05 -4.47
CA ILE A 318 -21.21 0.23 -5.17
C ILE A 318 -21.96 1.30 -4.40
N GLN A 319 -21.24 2.35 -3.94
CA GLN A 319 -21.89 3.51 -3.37
C GLN A 319 -22.53 4.34 -4.49
N PHE A 320 -23.85 4.28 -4.58
CA PHE A 320 -24.62 4.92 -5.66
C PHE A 320 -25.46 6.07 -5.10
N ARG A 321 -25.38 7.26 -5.73
CA ARG A 321 -26.07 8.49 -5.27
C ARG A 321 -27.10 9.02 -6.28
N ARG A 322 -27.31 8.32 -7.42
CA ARG A 322 -28.26 8.70 -8.45
C ARG A 322 -29.59 7.95 -8.26
N GLN A 323 -30.60 8.24 -9.12
CA GLN A 323 -31.86 7.51 -9.12
C GLN A 323 -31.64 6.03 -9.44
N LEU A 324 -32.46 5.16 -8.83
CA LEU A 324 -32.31 3.69 -8.91
C LEU A 324 -32.36 3.15 -10.35
N ASP A 325 -33.07 3.81 -11.26
CA ASP A 325 -33.16 3.39 -12.67
C ASP A 325 -31.77 3.36 -13.34
N TYR A 326 -30.88 4.29 -12.97
CA TYR A 326 -29.51 4.29 -13.47
C TYR A 326 -28.61 3.22 -12.82
N PHE A 327 -29.01 2.68 -11.66
CA PHE A 327 -28.26 1.63 -11.00
C PHE A 327 -28.26 0.34 -11.80
N VAL A 328 -29.39 -0.02 -12.42
CA VAL A 328 -29.53 -1.25 -13.22
C VAL A 328 -28.56 -1.24 -14.40
N GLU A 329 -28.42 -0.10 -15.06
CA GLU A 329 -27.45 0.07 -16.16
C GLU A 329 -26.00 -0.03 -15.64
N THR A 330 -25.71 0.61 -14.50
CA THR A 330 -24.40 0.52 -13.85
C THR A 330 -24.07 -0.93 -13.47
N ALA A 331 -25.00 -1.65 -12.87
CA ALA A 331 -24.83 -3.05 -12.48
C ALA A 331 -24.54 -3.96 -13.69
N ARG A 332 -25.27 -3.76 -14.81
CA ARG A 332 -25.01 -4.51 -16.04
C ARG A 332 -23.62 -4.24 -16.63
N ARG A 333 -23.18 -2.98 -16.59
CA ARG A 333 -21.84 -2.60 -17.07
C ARG A 333 -20.74 -3.22 -16.19
N VAL A 334 -20.94 -3.25 -14.86
CA VAL A 334 -20.02 -3.90 -13.92
C VAL A 334 -19.97 -5.40 -14.21
N GLN A 335 -21.12 -6.06 -14.39
CA GLN A 335 -21.17 -7.49 -14.75
C GLN A 335 -20.43 -7.77 -16.07
N ALA A 336 -20.65 -6.93 -17.10
CA ALA A 336 -19.97 -7.08 -18.39
C ALA A 336 -18.45 -6.90 -18.25
N ALA A 337 -18.00 -5.91 -17.48
CA ALA A 337 -16.58 -5.67 -17.23
C ALA A 337 -15.92 -6.82 -16.45
N LEU A 338 -16.60 -7.39 -15.46
CA LEU A 338 -16.12 -8.56 -14.74
C LEU A 338 -16.03 -9.79 -15.65
N ALA A 339 -17.01 -10.02 -16.51
CA ALA A 339 -16.97 -11.11 -17.49
C ALA A 339 -15.83 -10.93 -18.51
N GLU A 340 -15.60 -9.71 -18.98
CA GLU A 340 -14.58 -9.41 -19.99
C GLU A 340 -13.15 -9.47 -19.42
N HIS A 341 -12.93 -8.85 -18.25
CA HIS A 341 -11.59 -8.68 -17.68
C HIS A 341 -11.18 -9.84 -16.78
N ALA A 342 -12.14 -10.48 -16.12
CA ALA A 342 -11.88 -11.51 -15.13
C ALA A 342 -12.47 -12.88 -15.49
N GLY A 343 -13.35 -12.95 -16.48
CA GLY A 343 -14.09 -14.18 -16.77
C GLY A 343 -15.05 -14.57 -15.63
N LEU A 344 -15.49 -13.56 -14.87
CA LEU A 344 -16.34 -13.68 -13.67
C LEU A 344 -17.81 -13.45 -13.98
#